data_fd5a53b795def3126476bfb68815e4c0
#
_entry.id   fd5a53b795def3126476bfb68815e4c0
#
_cell.length_a   1.000
_cell.length_b   1.000
_cell.length_c   1.000
_cell.angle_alpha   90.00
_cell.angle_beta   90.00
_cell.angle_gamma   90.00
#
_symmetry.space_group_name_H-M   'P 1'
#
loop_
_entity.id
_entity.type
_entity.pdbx_description
1 polymer ?
#
loop_
_entity_poly.entity_id
_entity_poly.type
_entity_poly.pdbx_seq_one_letter_code
_entity_poly.pdbx_strand_id
1 'polypeptide(L)'
;YCTGISAMIAQISDVVIMAEKGAKMYLQAGQCFGIVSDDFGSAKSALKDGTAHLIAETDKDAIEKAKDVLAFLPDNLLTEAFTEVCEDDVNRGCAVAASMAESFDYDVKAVVSDIADAESVLELKSEYAKEAFVAFARMDGKAVGFVANNPKENGGALTVDAMGKIEEFVNLCDGMNIPVVTLVNTCGYSFEPAQAKAVMDGAVSLNAVYKSAEVPKVTVIAGKAYGSAYLTMGNGVLGGDVVFALPNAEVSVINPAGGADIFFADMISDAKDPVTGRKKAEEKFKEIYNNPYVAAAKGLVDDVIDPAELRPVLATTLDMLASKMDME
;
A
#
# COMPACT_ATOMS: atom_id res chain seq x y z
N TYR A 1 -2.65 13.30 -28.56
CA TYR A 1 -2.11 11.97 -28.88
C TYR A 1 -0.62 11.95 -28.59
N CYS A 2 -0.20 11.10 -27.63
CA CYS A 2 1.19 10.78 -27.38
C CYS A 2 1.48 9.42 -28.02
N THR A 3 2.29 9.39 -29.10
CA THR A 3 2.56 8.15 -29.84
C THR A 3 4.05 7.97 -30.08
N GLY A 4 4.53 6.72 -30.11
CA GLY A 4 5.94 6.43 -30.31
C GLY A 4 6.80 7.08 -29.23
N ILE A 5 7.80 7.86 -29.63
CA ILE A 5 8.75 8.50 -28.70
C ILE A 5 8.06 9.46 -27.71
N SER A 6 6.98 10.12 -28.11
CA SER A 6 6.21 11.00 -27.20
C SER A 6 5.54 10.22 -26.08
N ALA A 7 5.06 9.00 -26.35
CA ALA A 7 4.53 8.12 -25.32
C ALA A 7 5.62 7.63 -24.35
N MET A 8 6.83 7.35 -24.86
CA MET A 8 7.97 7.00 -24.02
C MET A 8 8.38 8.15 -23.09
N ILE A 9 8.40 9.39 -23.60
CA ILE A 9 8.71 10.58 -22.81
C ILE A 9 7.64 10.78 -21.72
N ALA A 10 6.36 10.62 -22.05
CA ALA A 10 5.28 10.71 -21.06
C ALA A 10 5.41 9.62 -19.98
N GLN A 11 5.81 8.40 -20.35
CA GLN A 11 5.95 7.29 -19.41
C GLN A 11 7.18 7.40 -18.47
N ILE A 12 8.18 8.22 -18.81
CA ILE A 12 9.34 8.52 -17.94
C ILE A 12 8.96 9.53 -16.85
N SER A 13 7.84 10.26 -17.02
CA SER A 13 7.39 11.24 -16.02
C SER A 13 6.88 10.53 -14.76
N ASP A 14 7.10 11.14 -13.60
CA ASP A 14 6.69 10.59 -12.30
C ASP A 14 5.18 10.44 -12.17
N VAL A 15 4.39 11.35 -12.75
CA VAL A 15 2.93 11.28 -12.76
C VAL A 15 2.38 11.58 -14.16
N VAL A 16 1.56 10.66 -14.68
CA VAL A 16 0.87 10.79 -15.96
C VAL A 16 -0.61 11.04 -15.72
N ILE A 17 -1.10 12.18 -16.19
CA ILE A 17 -2.53 12.56 -16.14
C ILE A 17 -3.08 12.62 -17.56
N MET A 18 -4.17 11.90 -17.85
CA MET A 18 -4.77 11.87 -19.18
C MET A 18 -6.18 12.45 -19.15
N ALA A 19 -6.51 13.30 -20.13
CA ALA A 19 -7.88 13.75 -20.34
C ALA A 19 -8.73 12.62 -20.96
N GLU A 20 -9.92 12.34 -20.40
CA GLU A 20 -10.79 11.26 -20.88
C GLU A 20 -11.24 11.47 -22.33
N LYS A 21 -11.53 12.73 -22.69
CA LYS A 21 -11.99 13.07 -24.03
C LYS A 21 -10.83 13.34 -24.97
N GLY A 22 -10.55 12.37 -25.82
CA GLY A 22 -9.66 12.53 -26.97
C GLY A 22 -8.18 12.27 -26.71
N ALA A 23 -7.71 12.14 -25.45
CA ALA A 23 -6.33 11.77 -25.19
C ALA A 23 -6.09 10.30 -25.53
N LYS A 24 -4.95 10.03 -26.17
CA LYS A 24 -4.48 8.66 -26.46
C LYS A 24 -2.98 8.57 -26.26
N MET A 25 -2.55 7.45 -25.67
CA MET A 25 -1.12 7.15 -25.46
C MET A 25 -0.82 5.71 -25.87
N TYR A 26 0.13 5.50 -26.77
CA TYR A 26 0.58 4.17 -27.20
C TYR A 26 1.91 4.25 -27.97
N LEU A 27 2.71 3.21 -27.91
CA LEU A 27 3.97 3.13 -28.66
C LEU A 27 3.70 2.95 -30.16
N GLN A 28 2.78 2.04 -30.51
CA GLN A 28 2.35 1.77 -31.89
C GLN A 28 0.84 1.70 -31.96
N ALA A 29 0.29 2.15 -33.10
CA ALA A 29 -1.14 2.11 -33.30
C ALA A 29 -1.69 0.67 -33.26
N GLY A 30 -2.88 0.49 -32.69
CA GLY A 30 -3.52 -0.82 -32.56
C GLY A 30 -3.66 -1.58 -33.87
N GLN A 31 -3.86 -0.86 -34.98
CA GLN A 31 -3.94 -1.43 -36.33
C GLN A 31 -2.68 -2.22 -36.70
N CYS A 32 -1.50 -1.86 -36.19
CA CYS A 32 -0.26 -2.62 -36.42
C CYS A 32 -0.32 -4.03 -35.83
N PHE A 33 -1.22 -4.26 -34.88
CA PHE A 33 -1.45 -5.54 -34.21
C PHE A 33 -2.82 -6.16 -34.57
N GLY A 34 -3.52 -5.59 -35.55
CA GLY A 34 -4.87 -6.03 -35.91
C GLY A 34 -5.94 -5.62 -34.88
N ILE A 35 -5.64 -4.73 -33.96
CA ILE A 35 -6.57 -4.21 -32.95
C ILE A 35 -7.29 -2.99 -33.54
N VAL A 36 -8.59 -3.14 -33.79
CA VAL A 36 -9.47 -2.05 -34.25
C VAL A 36 -10.42 -1.75 -33.09
N SER A 37 -9.96 -0.93 -32.13
CA SER A 37 -10.77 -0.49 -30.99
C SER A 37 -10.49 0.97 -30.70
N ASP A 38 -11.56 1.73 -30.49
CA ASP A 38 -11.45 3.13 -30.06
C ASP A 38 -10.92 3.25 -28.63
N ASP A 39 -10.96 2.17 -27.87
CA ASP A 39 -10.48 2.11 -26.49
C ASP A 39 -8.96 1.92 -26.40
N PHE A 40 -8.31 1.48 -27.47
CA PHE A 40 -6.86 1.24 -27.47
C PHE A 40 -6.09 2.53 -27.21
N GLY A 41 -5.29 2.52 -26.14
CA GLY A 41 -4.52 3.67 -25.66
C GLY A 41 -5.37 4.85 -25.14
N SER A 42 -6.68 4.65 -24.91
CA SER A 42 -7.55 5.66 -24.28
C SER A 42 -7.14 5.92 -22.83
N ALA A 43 -7.55 7.05 -22.25
CA ALA A 43 -7.30 7.36 -20.85
C ALA A 43 -7.85 6.28 -19.90
N LYS A 44 -9.03 5.72 -20.20
CA LYS A 44 -9.62 4.62 -19.41
C LYS A 44 -8.81 3.33 -19.50
N SER A 45 -8.29 3.00 -20.69
CA SER A 45 -7.40 1.85 -20.85
C SER A 45 -6.09 2.08 -20.09
N ALA A 46 -5.51 3.27 -20.23
CA ALA A 46 -4.26 3.65 -19.57
C ALA A 46 -4.36 3.64 -18.03
N LEU A 47 -5.53 4.01 -17.47
CA LEU A 47 -5.74 3.91 -16.02
C LEU A 47 -5.87 2.45 -15.56
N LYS A 48 -6.45 1.57 -16.39
CA LYS A 48 -6.61 0.15 -16.05
C LYS A 48 -5.34 -0.66 -16.20
N ASP A 49 -4.46 -0.30 -17.12
CA ASP A 49 -3.17 -0.97 -17.33
C ASP A 49 -2.01 -0.33 -16.56
N GLY A 50 -2.29 0.72 -15.75
CA GLY A 50 -1.30 1.40 -14.92
C GLY A 50 -0.41 2.40 -15.65
N THR A 51 -0.64 2.64 -16.95
CA THR A 51 0.10 3.63 -17.74
C THR A 51 -0.21 5.06 -17.29
N ALA A 52 -1.47 5.35 -16.93
CA ALA A 52 -1.88 6.64 -16.36
C ALA A 52 -2.12 6.53 -14.85
N HIS A 53 -1.70 7.56 -14.12
CA HIS A 53 -1.91 7.68 -12.68
C HIS A 53 -3.28 8.25 -12.35
N LEU A 54 -3.71 9.25 -13.13
CA LEU A 54 -4.99 9.95 -12.98
C LEU A 54 -5.64 10.17 -14.35
N ILE A 55 -6.96 10.21 -14.36
CA ILE A 55 -7.74 10.70 -15.51
C ILE A 55 -8.55 11.92 -15.11
N ALA A 56 -8.75 12.81 -16.07
CA ALA A 56 -9.53 14.03 -15.94
C ALA A 56 -10.61 14.07 -17.01
N GLU A 57 -11.73 14.74 -16.75
CA GLU A 57 -12.81 14.83 -17.74
C GLU A 57 -12.41 15.67 -18.97
N THR A 58 -11.66 16.75 -18.73
CA THR A 58 -11.23 17.72 -19.75
C THR A 58 -9.75 18.08 -19.57
N ASP A 59 -9.15 18.74 -20.57
CA ASP A 59 -7.78 19.27 -20.49
C ASP A 59 -7.61 20.28 -19.33
N LYS A 60 -8.66 21.09 -19.06
CA LYS A 60 -8.65 22.03 -17.94
C LYS A 60 -8.60 21.29 -16.60
N ASP A 61 -9.41 20.26 -16.44
CA ASP A 61 -9.43 19.45 -15.22
C ASP A 61 -8.12 18.68 -15.05
N ALA A 62 -7.45 18.30 -16.14
CA ALA A 62 -6.12 17.70 -16.09
C ALA A 62 -5.07 18.67 -15.51
N ILE A 63 -5.17 19.96 -15.85
CA ILE A 63 -4.31 21.01 -15.28
C ILE A 63 -4.61 21.21 -13.78
N GLU A 64 -5.88 21.22 -13.38
CA GLU A 64 -6.23 21.33 -11.95
C GLU A 64 -5.73 20.11 -11.17
N LYS A 65 -5.93 18.89 -11.68
CA LYS A 65 -5.36 17.68 -11.05
C LYS A 65 -3.84 17.70 -10.99
N ALA A 66 -3.16 18.29 -11.97
CA ALA A 66 -1.72 18.46 -11.91
C ALA A 66 -1.30 19.42 -10.77
N LYS A 67 -2.08 20.48 -10.52
CA LYS A 67 -1.86 21.36 -9.36
C LYS A 67 -2.11 20.63 -8.04
N ASP A 68 -3.15 19.78 -7.98
CA ASP A 68 -3.44 18.98 -6.79
C ASP A 68 -2.26 18.04 -6.47
N VAL A 69 -1.66 17.40 -7.48
CA VAL A 69 -0.45 16.58 -7.29
C VAL A 69 0.73 17.45 -6.82
N LEU A 70 0.98 18.58 -7.50
CA LEU A 70 2.09 19.48 -7.18
C LEU A 70 1.98 20.06 -5.77
N ALA A 71 0.77 20.19 -5.22
CA ALA A 71 0.58 20.66 -3.85
C ALA A 71 1.18 19.73 -2.78
N PHE A 72 1.36 18.45 -3.09
CA PHE A 72 2.01 17.49 -2.20
C PHE A 72 3.54 17.46 -2.33
N LEU A 73 4.07 17.98 -3.45
CA LEU A 73 5.49 17.85 -3.78
C LEU A 73 6.29 19.05 -3.28
N PRO A 74 7.56 18.90 -2.90
CA PRO A 74 8.44 20.01 -2.61
C PRO A 74 8.84 20.78 -3.89
N ASP A 75 9.30 21.99 -3.75
CA ASP A 75 9.83 22.79 -4.87
C ASP A 75 11.07 22.16 -5.50
N ASN A 76 11.85 21.43 -4.72
CA ASN A 76 13.05 20.68 -5.14
C ASN A 76 13.44 19.65 -4.06
N LEU A 77 14.39 18.77 -4.37
CA LEU A 77 14.86 17.70 -3.48
C LEU A 77 15.57 18.18 -2.19
N LEU A 78 15.89 19.47 -2.08
CA LEU A 78 16.57 20.06 -0.91
C LEU A 78 15.60 20.77 0.03
N THR A 79 14.31 20.75 -0.28
CA THR A 79 13.26 21.41 0.51
C THR A 79 12.20 20.39 0.91
N GLU A 80 11.57 20.63 2.05
CA GLU A 80 10.38 19.89 2.45
C GLU A 80 9.16 20.30 1.61
N ALA A 81 8.20 19.40 1.49
CA ALA A 81 6.91 19.72 0.90
C ALA A 81 6.19 20.81 1.72
N PHE A 82 5.43 21.67 1.03
CA PHE A 82 4.69 22.75 1.69
C PHE A 82 3.69 22.17 2.72
N THR A 83 3.76 22.69 3.94
CA THR A 83 2.82 22.36 5.01
C THR A 83 1.58 23.23 4.91
N GLU A 84 0.42 22.66 4.73
CA GLU A 84 -0.85 23.37 4.75
C GLU A 84 -1.34 23.59 6.18
N VAL A 85 -2.12 24.66 6.38
CA VAL A 85 -2.78 24.90 7.67
C VAL A 85 -3.87 23.84 7.84
N CYS A 86 -3.69 22.97 8.83
CA CYS A 86 -4.67 21.92 9.16
C CYS A 86 -5.63 22.44 10.25
N GLU A 87 -6.94 22.42 9.96
CA GLU A 87 -8.00 22.68 10.95
C GLU A 87 -8.53 21.40 11.59
N ASP A 88 -8.13 20.23 11.07
CA ASP A 88 -8.55 18.91 11.55
C ASP A 88 -7.70 18.51 12.76
N ASP A 89 -8.34 18.27 13.90
CA ASP A 89 -7.64 17.95 15.16
C ASP A 89 -6.76 16.69 15.00
N VAL A 90 -5.46 16.86 15.19
CA VAL A 90 -4.48 15.76 15.11
C VAL A 90 -4.77 14.66 16.14
N ASN A 91 -5.37 15.01 17.27
CA ASN A 91 -5.69 14.08 18.36
C ASN A 91 -7.10 13.49 18.26
N ARG A 92 -7.85 13.75 17.19
CA ARG A 92 -9.16 13.11 17.03
C ARG A 92 -9.03 11.61 16.86
N GLY A 93 -9.97 10.88 17.42
CA GLY A 93 -10.08 9.44 17.21
C GLY A 93 -10.52 9.09 15.77
N CYS A 94 -10.11 7.93 15.30
CA CYS A 94 -10.42 7.39 13.98
C CYS A 94 -11.57 6.38 14.07
N ALA A 95 -12.81 6.84 13.85
CA ALA A 95 -14.01 6.00 14.03
C ALA A 95 -14.12 4.89 12.96
N VAL A 96 -13.70 5.17 11.71
CA VAL A 96 -13.71 4.17 10.63
C VAL A 96 -12.57 3.19 10.84
N ALA A 97 -11.37 3.66 11.18
CA ALA A 97 -10.23 2.83 11.48
C ALA A 97 -10.48 1.90 12.68
N ALA A 98 -11.24 2.35 13.69
CA ALA A 98 -11.65 1.51 14.83
C ALA A 98 -12.38 0.22 14.39
N SER A 99 -13.10 0.24 13.26
CA SER A 99 -13.78 -0.96 12.73
C SER A 99 -12.82 -2.07 12.28
N MET A 100 -11.54 -1.76 12.05
CA MET A 100 -10.52 -2.77 11.74
C MET A 100 -10.29 -3.76 12.90
N ALA A 101 -10.62 -3.37 14.14
CA ALA A 101 -10.59 -4.29 15.27
C ALA A 101 -11.58 -5.45 15.15
N GLU A 102 -12.67 -5.26 14.40
CA GLU A 102 -13.75 -6.24 14.27
C GLU A 102 -13.62 -7.13 13.01
N SER A 103 -12.99 -6.60 11.96
CA SER A 103 -12.90 -7.30 10.67
C SER A 103 -11.65 -6.91 9.89
N PHE A 104 -11.05 -7.90 9.22
CA PHE A 104 -9.97 -7.67 8.24
C PHE A 104 -10.48 -7.27 6.85
N ASP A 105 -11.80 -7.31 6.63
CA ASP A 105 -12.44 -6.91 5.37
C ASP A 105 -13.04 -5.51 5.51
N TYR A 106 -12.18 -4.50 5.41
CA TYR A 106 -12.53 -3.09 5.51
C TYR A 106 -12.30 -2.34 4.20
N ASP A 107 -12.88 -1.15 4.08
CA ASP A 107 -12.63 -0.24 2.96
C ASP A 107 -11.35 0.55 3.23
N VAL A 108 -10.28 0.21 2.51
CA VAL A 108 -8.97 0.83 2.72
C VAL A 108 -8.98 2.33 2.46
N LYS A 109 -9.72 2.79 1.44
CA LYS A 109 -9.84 4.21 1.12
C LYS A 109 -10.55 4.98 2.24
N ALA A 110 -11.64 4.41 2.77
CA ALA A 110 -12.36 5.00 3.89
C ALA A 110 -11.48 5.07 5.15
N VAL A 111 -10.70 4.01 5.43
CA VAL A 111 -9.76 3.98 6.56
C VAL A 111 -8.66 5.03 6.39
N VAL A 112 -8.03 5.11 5.22
CA VAL A 112 -6.98 6.12 4.98
C VAL A 112 -7.56 7.53 5.06
N SER A 113 -8.78 7.77 4.54
CA SER A 113 -9.45 9.07 4.64
C SER A 113 -9.84 9.45 6.08
N ASP A 114 -10.06 8.47 6.95
CA ASP A 114 -10.33 8.71 8.37
C ASP A 114 -9.05 9.00 9.17
N ILE A 115 -7.93 8.41 8.79
CA ILE A 115 -6.62 8.64 9.42
C ILE A 115 -6.02 9.98 8.96
N ALA A 116 -6.08 10.27 7.67
CA ALA A 116 -5.52 11.49 7.06
C ALA A 116 -6.32 12.75 7.42
N ASP A 117 -5.82 13.91 7.07
CA ASP A 117 -6.53 15.18 7.16
C ASP A 117 -7.76 15.16 6.23
N ALA A 118 -8.83 15.81 6.66
CA ALA A 118 -10.09 15.83 5.93
C ALA A 118 -9.88 16.28 4.47
N GLU A 119 -10.47 15.54 3.53
CA GLU A 119 -10.45 15.81 2.09
C GLU A 119 -9.06 15.87 1.43
N SER A 120 -8.00 15.40 2.12
CA SER A 120 -6.62 15.49 1.62
C SER A 120 -6.18 14.29 0.77
N VAL A 121 -6.96 13.21 0.67
CA VAL A 121 -6.52 11.96 0.04
C VAL A 121 -6.61 12.02 -1.49
N LEU A 122 -5.49 11.88 -2.17
CA LEU A 122 -5.35 11.79 -3.62
C LEU A 122 -4.86 10.39 -4.02
N GLU A 123 -5.79 9.51 -4.35
CA GLU A 123 -5.50 8.14 -4.80
C GLU A 123 -4.94 8.12 -6.21
N LEU A 124 -3.82 7.41 -6.44
CA LEU A 124 -3.21 7.19 -7.74
C LEU A 124 -3.50 5.77 -8.25
N LYS A 125 -3.61 5.61 -9.58
CA LYS A 125 -3.82 4.30 -10.25
C LYS A 125 -4.98 3.50 -9.66
N SER A 126 -6.13 4.14 -9.39
CA SER A 126 -7.27 3.55 -8.68
C SER A 126 -7.91 2.35 -9.40
N GLU A 127 -7.74 2.21 -10.73
CA GLU A 127 -8.30 1.10 -11.52
C GLU A 127 -7.26 0.02 -11.87
N TYR A 128 -5.98 0.22 -11.51
CA TYR A 128 -4.89 -0.72 -11.75
C TYR A 128 -4.46 -1.39 -10.45
N ALA A 129 -4.21 -2.69 -10.49
CA ALA A 129 -3.78 -3.50 -9.35
C ALA A 129 -4.54 -3.10 -8.06
N LYS A 130 -5.87 -3.29 -8.07
CA LYS A 130 -6.78 -2.79 -7.01
C LYS A 130 -6.55 -3.42 -5.64
N GLU A 131 -5.85 -4.54 -5.58
CA GLU A 131 -5.39 -5.20 -4.36
C GLU A 131 -4.32 -4.41 -3.60
N ALA A 132 -3.71 -3.41 -4.28
CA ALA A 132 -2.83 -2.42 -3.67
C ALA A 132 -3.43 -1.02 -3.81
N PHE A 133 -3.45 -0.27 -2.72
CA PHE A 133 -3.87 1.12 -2.64
C PHE A 133 -2.63 2.00 -2.46
N VAL A 134 -2.50 3.07 -3.24
CA VAL A 134 -1.47 4.09 -3.08
C VAL A 134 -2.09 5.47 -3.22
N ALA A 135 -1.75 6.39 -2.33
CA ALA A 135 -2.30 7.73 -2.32
C ALA A 135 -1.35 8.73 -1.66
N PHE A 136 -1.32 9.95 -2.17
CA PHE A 136 -0.87 11.09 -1.37
C PHE A 136 -2.00 11.51 -0.41
N ALA A 137 -1.62 11.97 0.77
CA ALA A 137 -2.52 12.57 1.74
C ALA A 137 -1.76 13.55 2.62
N ARG A 138 -2.45 14.19 3.55
CA ARG A 138 -1.82 15.02 4.57
C ARG A 138 -2.09 14.48 5.97
N MET A 139 -1.12 14.68 6.83
CA MET A 139 -1.25 14.46 8.27
C MET A 139 -0.70 15.67 9.01
N ASP A 140 -1.57 16.35 9.75
CA ASP A 140 -1.25 17.63 10.40
C ASP A 140 -0.67 18.65 9.41
N GLY A 141 -1.28 18.73 8.22
CA GLY A 141 -0.89 19.60 7.12
C GLY A 141 0.33 19.15 6.31
N LYS A 142 1.09 18.15 6.75
CA LYS A 142 2.30 17.65 6.09
C LYS A 142 1.97 16.57 5.07
N ALA A 143 2.63 16.58 3.92
CA ALA A 143 2.45 15.56 2.89
C ALA A 143 2.96 14.19 3.35
N VAL A 144 2.18 13.15 3.09
CA VAL A 144 2.47 11.75 3.44
C VAL A 144 1.99 10.83 2.31
N GLY A 145 2.81 9.86 1.94
CA GLY A 145 2.42 8.77 1.04
C GLY A 145 1.80 7.61 1.83
N PHE A 146 0.61 7.20 1.45
CA PHE A 146 -0.03 6.00 1.99
C PHE A 146 0.08 4.83 1.00
N VAL A 147 0.55 3.70 1.50
CA VAL A 147 0.56 2.40 0.81
C VAL A 147 -0.29 1.44 1.63
N ALA A 148 -1.20 0.71 1.01
CA ALA A 148 -1.98 -0.28 1.74
C ALA A 148 -2.35 -1.49 0.87
N ASN A 149 -2.51 -2.64 1.50
CA ASN A 149 -3.19 -3.77 0.87
C ASN A 149 -4.70 -3.54 0.96
N ASN A 150 -5.42 -3.79 -0.15
CA ASN A 150 -6.87 -3.72 -0.18
C ASN A 150 -7.48 -5.12 0.04
N PRO A 151 -7.99 -5.42 1.24
CA PRO A 151 -8.49 -6.76 1.54
C PRO A 151 -9.74 -7.14 0.73
N LYS A 152 -10.50 -6.17 0.21
CA LYS A 152 -11.68 -6.43 -0.63
C LYS A 152 -11.33 -6.94 -2.03
N GLU A 153 -10.12 -6.70 -2.48
CA GLU A 153 -9.63 -7.14 -3.78
C GLU A 153 -8.58 -8.23 -3.56
N ASN A 154 -8.85 -9.44 -4.02
CA ASN A 154 -7.96 -10.60 -3.92
C ASN A 154 -7.36 -10.83 -2.51
N GLY A 155 -8.09 -10.44 -1.44
CA GLY A 155 -7.61 -10.53 -0.04
C GLY A 155 -6.35 -9.73 0.26
N GLY A 156 -6.08 -8.66 -0.50
CA GLY A 156 -4.87 -7.84 -0.38
C GLY A 156 -3.59 -8.57 -0.78
N ALA A 157 -3.69 -9.62 -1.62
CA ALA A 157 -2.54 -10.40 -2.04
C ALA A 157 -1.57 -9.58 -2.91
N LEU A 158 -0.28 -9.85 -2.78
CA LEU A 158 0.74 -9.24 -3.63
C LEU A 158 0.84 -9.98 -4.96
N THR A 159 0.36 -9.34 -6.02
CA THR A 159 0.58 -9.72 -7.42
C THR A 159 1.82 -9.01 -7.97
N VAL A 160 2.28 -9.38 -9.17
CA VAL A 160 3.36 -8.67 -9.87
C VAL A 160 2.99 -7.19 -10.06
N ASP A 161 1.75 -6.94 -10.48
CA ASP A 161 1.24 -5.59 -10.75
C ASP A 161 1.10 -4.76 -9.45
N ALA A 162 0.62 -5.37 -8.38
CA ALA A 162 0.51 -4.73 -7.08
C ALA A 162 1.89 -4.31 -6.53
N MET A 163 2.88 -5.20 -6.63
CA MET A 163 4.25 -4.90 -6.21
C MET A 163 4.86 -3.79 -7.04
N GLY A 164 4.69 -3.82 -8.37
CA GLY A 164 5.17 -2.76 -9.26
C GLY A 164 4.51 -1.40 -8.96
N LYS A 165 3.20 -1.37 -8.69
CA LYS A 165 2.48 -0.15 -8.29
C LYS A 165 3.02 0.44 -6.99
N ILE A 166 3.27 -0.39 -5.98
CA ILE A 166 3.82 0.03 -4.69
C ILE A 166 5.27 0.52 -4.86
N GLU A 167 6.09 -0.23 -5.61
CA GLU A 167 7.49 0.11 -5.88
C GLU A 167 7.62 1.49 -6.52
N GLU A 168 6.85 1.75 -7.58
CA GLU A 168 6.81 3.04 -8.27
C GLU A 168 6.42 4.18 -7.32
N PHE A 169 5.40 3.97 -6.49
CA PHE A 169 4.92 4.98 -5.55
C PHE A 169 5.91 5.26 -4.41
N VAL A 170 6.54 4.23 -3.84
CA VAL A 170 7.55 4.42 -2.78
C VAL A 170 8.78 5.13 -3.33
N ASN A 171 9.24 4.80 -4.55
CA ASN A 171 10.32 5.52 -5.21
C ASN A 171 9.96 6.99 -5.47
N LEU A 172 8.71 7.28 -5.85
CA LEU A 172 8.23 8.65 -6.02
C LEU A 172 8.26 9.43 -4.69
N CYS A 173 7.76 8.82 -3.62
CA CYS A 173 7.80 9.43 -2.29
C CYS A 173 9.23 9.68 -1.82
N ASP A 174 10.13 8.72 -2.00
CA ASP A 174 11.53 8.83 -1.63
C ASP A 174 12.24 9.95 -2.42
N GLY A 175 12.05 9.97 -3.75
CA GLY A 175 12.60 11.01 -4.61
C GLY A 175 12.04 12.41 -4.36
N MET A 176 10.97 12.56 -3.58
CA MET A 176 10.30 13.83 -3.24
C MET A 176 10.31 14.13 -1.73
N ASN A 177 11.11 13.41 -0.95
CA ASN A 177 11.22 13.58 0.52
C ASN A 177 9.86 13.49 1.23
N ILE A 178 8.96 12.61 0.77
CA ILE A 178 7.64 12.40 1.35
C ILE A 178 7.66 11.14 2.22
N PRO A 179 7.39 11.21 3.53
CA PRO A 179 7.30 10.05 4.40
C PRO A 179 6.25 9.05 3.92
N VAL A 180 6.48 7.75 4.17
CA VAL A 180 5.58 6.67 3.75
C VAL A 180 4.96 5.96 4.95
N VAL A 181 3.64 5.87 4.96
CA VAL A 181 2.87 5.03 5.89
C VAL A 181 2.34 3.81 5.14
N THR A 182 2.66 2.62 5.62
CA THR A 182 2.25 1.35 5.02
C THR A 182 1.26 0.61 5.91
N LEU A 183 0.03 0.34 5.43
CA LEU A 183 -0.97 -0.47 6.12
C LEU A 183 -0.96 -1.89 5.56
N VAL A 184 -0.51 -2.86 6.36
CA VAL A 184 -0.35 -4.26 5.94
C VAL A 184 -1.57 -5.10 6.31
N ASN A 185 -2.23 -5.65 5.29
CA ASN A 185 -3.26 -6.67 5.44
C ASN A 185 -3.24 -7.58 4.21
N THR A 186 -2.28 -8.50 4.16
CA THR A 186 -2.06 -9.37 3.01
C THR A 186 -2.17 -10.84 3.36
N CYS A 187 -2.89 -11.61 2.53
CA CYS A 187 -2.95 -13.06 2.67
C CYS A 187 -1.74 -13.80 2.07
N GLY A 188 -0.80 -13.09 1.44
CA GLY A 188 0.37 -13.66 0.79
C GLY A 188 0.55 -13.17 -0.65
N TYR A 189 1.26 -13.97 -1.46
CA TYR A 189 1.38 -13.73 -2.90
C TYR A 189 0.26 -14.44 -3.67
N SER A 190 -0.20 -13.83 -4.77
CA SER A 190 -1.14 -14.45 -5.71
C SER A 190 -0.57 -14.40 -7.13
N PHE A 191 -0.44 -15.56 -7.75
CA PHE A 191 0.13 -15.68 -9.08
C PHE A 191 -0.24 -17.02 -9.75
N GLU A 192 -0.27 -17.02 -11.07
CA GLU A 192 -0.29 -18.24 -11.86
C GLU A 192 1.10 -18.89 -11.90
N PRO A 193 1.22 -20.21 -11.98
CA PRO A 193 2.52 -20.90 -11.96
C PRO A 193 3.55 -20.35 -12.97
N ALA A 194 3.09 -19.88 -14.13
CA ALA A 194 3.95 -19.27 -15.14
C ALA A 194 4.57 -17.94 -14.70
N GLN A 195 4.00 -17.27 -13.69
CA GLN A 195 4.45 -16.00 -13.17
C GLN A 195 5.38 -16.13 -11.96
N ALA A 196 5.66 -17.34 -11.49
CA ALA A 196 6.44 -17.55 -10.25
C ALA A 196 7.77 -16.79 -10.21
N LYS A 197 8.50 -16.76 -11.36
CA LYS A 197 9.74 -15.96 -11.45
C LYS A 197 9.47 -14.47 -11.33
N ALA A 198 8.46 -13.97 -12.02
CA ALA A 198 8.12 -12.53 -11.99
C ALA A 198 7.71 -12.07 -10.58
N VAL A 199 6.99 -12.91 -9.82
CA VAL A 199 6.64 -12.63 -8.42
C VAL A 199 7.87 -12.59 -7.53
N MET A 200 8.83 -13.54 -7.72
CA MET A 200 10.10 -13.50 -6.96
C MET A 200 10.91 -12.25 -7.29
N ASP A 201 11.03 -11.91 -8.57
CA ASP A 201 11.75 -10.69 -9.01
C ASP A 201 11.08 -9.43 -8.43
N GLY A 202 9.74 -9.33 -8.50
CA GLY A 202 8.97 -8.21 -7.92
C GLY A 202 9.13 -8.10 -6.40
N ALA A 203 9.10 -9.23 -5.68
CA ALA A 203 9.32 -9.22 -4.24
C ALA A 203 10.73 -8.75 -3.85
N VAL A 204 11.76 -9.15 -4.61
CA VAL A 204 13.14 -8.70 -4.40
C VAL A 204 13.26 -7.21 -4.70
N SER A 205 12.67 -6.73 -5.81
CA SER A 205 12.69 -5.32 -6.20
C SER A 205 12.00 -4.44 -5.16
N LEU A 206 10.79 -4.79 -4.74
CA LEU A 206 10.05 -4.03 -3.74
C LEU A 206 10.78 -3.98 -2.38
N ASN A 207 11.39 -5.11 -1.95
CA ASN A 207 12.24 -5.11 -0.75
C ASN A 207 13.46 -4.18 -0.90
N ALA A 208 14.10 -4.16 -2.08
CA ALA A 208 15.21 -3.27 -2.34
C ALA A 208 14.80 -1.80 -2.25
N VAL A 209 13.63 -1.45 -2.80
CA VAL A 209 13.07 -0.09 -2.74
C VAL A 209 12.79 0.34 -1.30
N TYR A 210 12.06 -0.45 -0.52
CA TYR A 210 11.83 -0.11 0.90
C TYR A 210 13.13 0.02 1.70
N LYS A 211 14.13 -0.80 1.38
CA LYS A 211 15.42 -0.76 2.08
C LYS A 211 16.26 0.46 1.68
N SER A 212 16.24 0.85 0.41
CA SER A 212 17.03 1.98 -0.10
C SER A 212 16.37 3.33 0.17
N ALA A 213 15.04 3.37 0.33
CA ALA A 213 14.34 4.61 0.61
C ALA A 213 14.81 5.24 1.93
N GLU A 214 15.17 6.52 1.88
CA GLU A 214 15.74 7.29 2.97
C GLU A 214 14.68 8.03 3.79
N VAL A 215 13.52 8.29 3.20
CA VAL A 215 12.39 8.94 3.88
C VAL A 215 11.90 8.12 5.09
N PRO A 216 11.27 8.75 6.09
CA PRO A 216 10.61 8.06 7.19
C PRO A 216 9.59 7.04 6.69
N LYS A 217 9.64 5.83 7.24
CA LYS A 217 8.76 4.71 6.87
C LYS A 217 8.12 4.11 8.11
N VAL A 218 6.82 4.31 8.25
CA VAL A 218 6.02 3.75 9.36
C VAL A 218 5.12 2.66 8.82
N THR A 219 5.20 1.48 9.41
CA THR A 219 4.38 0.33 9.01
C THR A 219 3.38 -0.01 10.10
N VAL A 220 2.12 -0.20 9.73
CA VAL A 220 1.05 -0.68 10.61
C VAL A 220 0.56 -2.02 10.10
N ILE A 221 0.70 -3.06 10.89
CA ILE A 221 0.11 -4.36 10.61
C ILE A 221 -1.37 -4.31 11.02
N ALA A 222 -2.23 -4.03 10.02
CA ALA A 222 -3.65 -3.77 10.21
C ALA A 222 -4.52 -5.03 10.14
N GLY A 223 -3.93 -6.18 9.81
CA GLY A 223 -4.66 -7.43 9.68
C GLY A 223 -3.74 -8.61 9.48
N LYS A 224 -3.91 -9.32 8.36
CA LYS A 224 -3.10 -10.51 8.03
C LYS A 224 -1.70 -10.12 7.59
N ALA A 225 -0.70 -10.79 8.15
CA ALA A 225 0.71 -10.60 7.84
C ALA A 225 1.44 -11.95 7.83
N TYR A 226 1.36 -12.67 6.71
CA TYR A 226 1.86 -14.03 6.60
C TYR A 226 3.11 -14.12 5.73
N GLY A 227 4.12 -14.85 6.25
CA GLY A 227 5.30 -15.27 5.50
C GLY A 227 6.13 -14.10 4.97
N SER A 228 6.77 -14.32 3.82
CA SER A 228 7.63 -13.29 3.20
C SER A 228 6.85 -12.13 2.58
N ALA A 229 5.55 -12.30 2.28
CA ALA A 229 4.75 -11.25 1.67
C ALA A 229 4.61 -10.02 2.58
N TYR A 230 4.42 -10.21 3.89
CA TYR A 230 4.37 -9.08 4.79
C TYR A 230 5.75 -8.43 5.00
N LEU A 231 6.84 -9.21 4.90
CA LEU A 231 8.19 -8.66 4.98
C LEU A 231 8.49 -7.69 3.82
N THR A 232 7.87 -7.94 2.66
CA THR A 232 8.00 -7.10 1.46
C THR A 232 7.28 -5.75 1.58
N MET A 233 6.46 -5.56 2.63
CA MET A 233 5.64 -4.36 2.85
C MET A 233 6.24 -3.45 3.93
N GLY A 234 7.51 -3.09 3.79
CA GLY A 234 8.15 -2.11 4.70
C GLY A 234 8.32 -2.60 6.14
N ASN A 235 8.59 -3.88 6.34
CA ASN A 235 8.88 -4.43 7.67
C ASN A 235 10.17 -3.85 8.26
N GLY A 236 10.24 -3.68 9.59
CA GLY A 236 11.38 -3.11 10.30
C GLY A 236 12.71 -3.84 10.06
N VAL A 237 12.70 -5.15 9.78
CA VAL A 237 13.90 -5.92 9.42
C VAL A 237 14.43 -5.55 8.03
N LEU A 238 13.56 -5.08 7.14
CA LEU A 238 13.86 -4.79 5.74
C LEU A 238 13.69 -3.31 5.35
N GLY A 239 13.78 -2.41 6.30
CA GLY A 239 13.88 -0.97 6.02
C GLY A 239 12.77 -0.07 6.59
N GLY A 240 11.76 -0.63 7.29
CA GLY A 240 10.82 0.18 8.07
C GLY A 240 11.48 0.78 9.31
N ASP A 241 11.17 2.02 9.65
CA ASP A 241 11.75 2.69 10.83
C ASP A 241 10.98 2.36 12.11
N VAL A 242 9.65 2.31 12.04
CA VAL A 242 8.76 1.94 13.14
C VAL A 242 7.67 1.01 12.64
N VAL A 243 7.40 -0.04 13.37
CA VAL A 243 6.37 -1.04 13.04
C VAL A 243 5.37 -1.15 14.17
N PHE A 244 4.14 -0.77 13.90
CA PHE A 244 2.99 -0.97 14.78
C PHE A 244 2.17 -2.19 14.36
N ALA A 245 1.40 -2.74 15.28
CA ALA A 245 0.38 -3.73 14.96
C ALA A 245 -0.93 -3.41 15.67
N LEU A 246 -2.05 -3.78 15.06
CA LEU A 246 -3.35 -3.73 15.74
C LEU A 246 -3.51 -4.95 16.65
N PRO A 247 -4.32 -4.86 17.74
CA PRO A 247 -4.46 -5.94 18.72
C PRO A 247 -4.98 -7.27 18.15
N ASN A 248 -5.76 -7.19 17.06
CA ASN A 248 -6.31 -8.35 16.35
C ASN A 248 -5.43 -8.85 15.18
N ALA A 249 -4.30 -8.20 14.89
CA ALA A 249 -3.44 -8.55 13.77
C ALA A 249 -2.91 -9.99 13.88
N GLU A 250 -2.79 -10.64 12.73
CA GLU A 250 -2.30 -12.01 12.60
C GLU A 250 -0.90 -12.01 11.98
N VAL A 251 0.13 -12.15 12.82
CA VAL A 251 1.54 -12.07 12.38
C VAL A 251 2.23 -13.42 12.54
N SER A 252 2.58 -14.07 11.45
CA SER A 252 3.29 -15.35 11.49
C SER A 252 3.98 -15.72 10.17
N VAL A 253 4.84 -16.73 10.20
CA VAL A 253 5.55 -17.25 9.01
C VAL A 253 4.64 -18.05 8.07
N ILE A 254 3.48 -18.48 8.53
CA ILE A 254 2.50 -19.26 7.76
C ILE A 254 1.09 -18.94 8.25
N ASN A 255 0.10 -19.06 7.38
CA ASN A 255 -1.29 -18.86 7.75
C ASN A 255 -1.78 -19.90 8.79
N PRO A 256 -2.85 -19.61 9.54
CA PRO A 256 -3.31 -20.50 10.62
C PRO A 256 -3.64 -21.93 10.18
N ALA A 257 -4.21 -22.11 8.98
CA ALA A 257 -4.55 -23.44 8.46
C ALA A 257 -3.29 -24.29 8.22
N GLY A 258 -2.28 -23.73 7.54
CA GLY A 258 -1.00 -24.39 7.34
C GLY A 258 -0.25 -24.63 8.64
N GLY A 259 -0.30 -23.67 9.55
CA GLY A 259 0.27 -23.80 10.89
C GLY A 259 -0.37 -24.94 11.69
N ALA A 260 -1.69 -25.05 11.66
CA ALA A 260 -2.41 -26.13 12.31
C ALA A 260 -2.02 -27.52 11.76
N ASP A 261 -1.91 -27.63 10.45
CA ASP A 261 -1.52 -28.90 9.79
C ASP A 261 -0.08 -29.34 10.14
N ILE A 262 0.84 -28.38 10.36
CA ILE A 262 2.24 -28.69 10.68
C ILE A 262 2.44 -28.92 12.17
N PHE A 263 1.95 -28.03 13.03
CA PHE A 263 2.26 -28.03 14.47
C PHE A 263 1.26 -28.83 15.30
N PHE A 264 0.05 -29.07 14.81
CA PHE A 264 -1.04 -29.72 15.54
C PHE A 264 -1.69 -30.86 14.76
N ALA A 265 -0.95 -31.53 13.86
CA ALA A 265 -1.44 -32.67 13.05
C ALA A 265 -2.06 -33.78 13.92
N ASP A 266 -1.42 -34.14 15.03
CA ASP A 266 -1.92 -35.17 15.96
C ASP A 266 -3.27 -34.76 16.58
N MET A 267 -3.43 -33.47 16.95
CA MET A 267 -4.69 -32.96 17.49
C MET A 267 -5.85 -33.02 16.49
N ILE A 268 -5.53 -32.87 15.19
CA ILE A 268 -6.51 -32.98 14.13
C ILE A 268 -6.87 -34.46 13.89
N SER A 269 -5.87 -35.35 13.88
CA SER A 269 -6.08 -36.79 13.61
C SER A 269 -6.80 -37.51 14.76
N ASP A 270 -6.55 -37.13 16.00
CA ASP A 270 -7.15 -37.73 17.21
C ASP A 270 -8.56 -37.21 17.50
N ALA A 271 -9.00 -36.16 16.79
CA ALA A 271 -10.33 -35.60 16.97
C ALA A 271 -11.42 -36.52 16.44
N LYS A 272 -12.52 -36.67 17.19
CA LYS A 272 -13.69 -37.45 16.75
C LYS A 272 -14.31 -36.88 15.46
N ASP A 273 -14.23 -35.55 15.28
CA ASP A 273 -14.62 -34.85 14.06
C ASP A 273 -13.43 -34.02 13.55
N PRO A 274 -12.87 -34.38 12.39
CA PRO A 274 -11.70 -33.70 11.83
C PRO A 274 -11.92 -32.19 11.58
N VAL A 275 -13.14 -31.77 11.25
CA VAL A 275 -13.45 -30.35 11.00
C VAL A 275 -13.34 -29.54 12.30
N THR A 276 -13.93 -30.06 13.38
CA THR A 276 -13.85 -29.45 14.71
C THR A 276 -12.40 -29.50 15.23
N GLY A 277 -11.69 -30.63 14.99
CA GLY A 277 -10.28 -30.78 15.35
C GLY A 277 -9.40 -29.71 14.68
N ARG A 278 -9.60 -29.49 13.38
CA ARG A 278 -8.87 -28.46 12.61
C ARG A 278 -9.13 -27.05 13.14
N LYS A 279 -10.39 -26.69 13.37
CA LYS A 279 -10.72 -25.35 13.94
C LYS A 279 -10.03 -25.09 15.26
N LYS A 280 -10.05 -26.07 16.19
CA LYS A 280 -9.36 -25.97 17.47
C LYS A 280 -7.84 -25.86 17.32
N ALA A 281 -7.27 -26.57 16.35
CA ALA A 281 -5.83 -26.50 16.05
C ALA A 281 -5.45 -25.13 15.48
N GLU A 282 -6.27 -24.55 14.60
CA GLU A 282 -6.08 -23.20 14.07
C GLU A 282 -6.20 -22.13 15.17
N GLU A 283 -7.20 -22.21 16.04
CA GLU A 283 -7.35 -21.30 17.20
C GLU A 283 -6.13 -21.39 18.12
N LYS A 284 -5.68 -22.60 18.43
CA LYS A 284 -4.47 -22.81 19.24
C LYS A 284 -3.21 -22.28 18.56
N PHE A 285 -3.09 -22.42 17.23
CA PHE A 285 -1.98 -21.85 16.49
C PHE A 285 -1.99 -20.32 16.57
N LYS A 286 -3.18 -19.68 16.40
CA LYS A 286 -3.32 -18.24 16.55
C LYS A 286 -2.91 -17.76 17.94
N GLU A 287 -3.39 -18.41 18.98
CA GLU A 287 -3.06 -18.06 20.36
C GLU A 287 -1.55 -18.12 20.65
N ILE A 288 -0.85 -19.15 20.17
CA ILE A 288 0.54 -19.40 20.53
C ILE A 288 1.53 -18.71 19.59
N TYR A 289 1.24 -18.63 18.29
CA TYR A 289 2.22 -18.26 17.26
C TYR A 289 1.80 -17.11 16.36
N ASN A 290 0.50 -16.82 16.23
CA ASN A 290 -0.01 -15.90 15.23
C ASN A 290 -0.81 -14.75 15.84
N ASN A 291 -0.10 -13.93 16.65
CA ASN A 291 -0.66 -12.73 17.25
C ASN A 291 0.42 -11.64 17.38
N PRO A 292 0.04 -10.36 17.49
CA PRO A 292 0.98 -9.24 17.49
C PRO A 292 1.88 -9.23 18.73
N TYR A 293 1.43 -9.74 19.87
CA TYR A 293 2.21 -9.75 21.11
C TYR A 293 3.39 -10.71 21.04
N VAL A 294 3.25 -11.84 20.36
CA VAL A 294 4.35 -12.76 20.08
C VAL A 294 5.37 -12.15 19.14
N ALA A 295 4.90 -11.39 18.13
CA ALA A 295 5.77 -10.65 17.22
C ALA A 295 6.53 -9.54 17.96
N ALA A 296 5.85 -8.77 18.81
CA ALA A 296 6.46 -7.73 19.65
C ALA A 296 7.51 -8.30 20.60
N ALA A 297 7.23 -9.44 21.26
CA ALA A 297 8.20 -10.12 22.13
C ALA A 297 9.47 -10.57 21.39
N LYS A 298 9.43 -10.70 20.07
CA LYS A 298 10.58 -11.02 19.21
C LYS A 298 11.24 -9.79 18.57
N GLY A 299 10.76 -8.58 18.87
CA GLY A 299 11.27 -7.33 18.30
C GLY A 299 10.90 -7.13 16.82
N LEU A 300 9.81 -7.74 16.33
CA LEU A 300 9.29 -7.57 14.97
C LEU A 300 8.21 -6.48 14.88
N VAL A 301 7.69 -6.07 16.03
CA VAL A 301 6.68 -5.02 16.21
C VAL A 301 7.15 -4.18 17.40
N ASP A 302 7.16 -2.86 17.22
CA ASP A 302 7.62 -1.91 18.23
C ASP A 302 6.53 -1.65 19.29
N ASP A 303 5.27 -1.54 18.84
CA ASP A 303 4.13 -1.37 19.77
C ASP A 303 2.83 -1.93 19.17
N VAL A 304 1.87 -2.23 20.05
CA VAL A 304 0.52 -2.68 19.69
C VAL A 304 -0.46 -1.57 20.07
N ILE A 305 -1.07 -0.95 19.05
CA ILE A 305 -1.84 0.28 19.19
C ILE A 305 -3.33 0.08 18.88
N ASP A 306 -4.20 0.86 19.53
CA ASP A 306 -5.63 0.87 19.23
C ASP A 306 -5.86 1.51 17.85
N PRO A 307 -6.63 0.87 16.94
CA PRO A 307 -6.93 1.44 15.64
C PRO A 307 -7.66 2.80 15.72
N ALA A 308 -8.37 3.09 16.80
CA ALA A 308 -8.97 4.41 17.02
C ALA A 308 -7.94 5.53 17.24
N GLU A 309 -6.72 5.18 17.66
CA GLU A 309 -5.63 6.13 17.95
C GLU A 309 -4.60 6.21 16.82
N LEU A 310 -4.87 5.61 15.66
CA LEU A 310 -3.94 5.60 14.52
C LEU A 310 -3.48 6.99 14.11
N ARG A 311 -4.39 7.97 13.99
CA ARG A 311 -4.05 9.32 13.57
C ARG A 311 -3.03 10.00 14.51
N PRO A 312 -3.29 10.17 15.82
CA PRO A 312 -2.34 10.83 16.73
C PRO A 312 -1.01 10.05 16.84
N VAL A 313 -1.05 8.72 16.81
CA VAL A 313 0.16 7.89 16.89
C VAL A 313 1.02 8.06 15.64
N LEU A 314 0.43 8.00 14.45
CA LEU A 314 1.16 8.17 13.20
C LEU A 314 1.69 9.58 13.03
N ALA A 315 0.91 10.63 13.34
CA ALA A 315 1.36 12.01 13.26
C ALA A 315 2.57 12.25 14.19
N THR A 316 2.48 11.82 15.44
CA THR A 316 3.58 11.95 16.41
C THR A 316 4.82 11.16 15.98
N THR A 317 4.63 9.96 15.41
CA THR A 317 5.74 9.13 14.95
C THR A 317 6.45 9.75 13.74
N LEU A 318 5.69 10.29 12.79
CA LEU A 318 6.24 10.99 11.64
C LEU A 318 7.02 12.25 12.06
N ASP A 319 6.51 13.01 13.03
CA ASP A 319 7.22 14.16 13.60
C ASP A 319 8.53 13.77 14.30
N MET A 320 8.52 12.67 15.03
CA MET A 320 9.72 12.12 15.66
C MET A 320 10.77 11.70 14.62
N LEU A 321 10.34 11.15 13.50
CA LEU A 321 11.21 10.69 12.42
C LEU A 321 11.62 11.79 11.43
N ALA A 322 11.06 13.01 11.52
CA ALA A 322 11.37 14.12 10.60
C ALA A 322 12.87 14.43 10.58
N SER A 323 13.56 14.34 11.74
CA SER A 323 15.01 14.54 11.83
C SER A 323 15.85 13.53 11.04
N LYS A 324 15.27 12.43 10.56
CA LYS A 324 15.97 11.49 9.69
C LYS A 324 16.34 12.13 8.36
N MET A 325 15.49 13.01 7.83
CA MET A 325 15.71 13.73 6.58
C MET A 325 16.74 14.86 6.72
N ASP A 326 17.02 15.33 7.94
CA ASP A 326 17.99 16.42 8.22
C ASP A 326 19.43 15.93 8.37
N MET A 327 19.68 14.62 8.38
CA MET A 327 20.99 14.04 8.72
C MET A 327 21.90 13.79 7.50
N GLU A 328 21.47 14.17 6.30
CA GLU A 328 22.26 14.12 5.06
C GLU A 328 22.46 15.52 4.44
#